data_2495095cba458f777a0bdc2a403e536f
#
_entry.id   2495095cba458f777a0bdc2a403e536f
#
_cell.length_a   1.000
_cell.length_b   1.000
_cell.length_c   1.000
_cell.angle_alpha   90.00
_cell.angle_beta   90.00
_cell.angle_gamma   90.00
#
_symmetry.space_group_name_H-M   'P 1'
#
loop_
_entity.id
_entity.type
_entity.pdbx_description
1 polymer ?
#
loop_
_entity_poly.entity_id
_entity_poly.type
_entity_poly.pdbx_seq_one_letter_code
_entity_poly.pdbx_strand_id
1 'polypeptide(L)'
;MKERLRTLSVREEYQLAAAVWRSDRLSRLDSQDRDERLESVLRQEPEDLAREAVNCLLSLEEYHVLCPAGSYESLGRCYLNYYTDIPPEAWLFMDLEQIGENYESCHPGLFIGGCYVSYPRQEPEQLYHGTNLESLSKGDWSLRLRLASPANPEGVWLRLPDYSPLNGWMPGEVEMALQALSADSPRDCTLLEARCIIPELQESAEQYEDLEQLIRDGNDLGYVLDEQGQGQPDFLEKYFAAMELERCDTISMALDIAQNLNCYDMVLAGQEKAYGQKKMEQLITQSADPVITPDCVRPKEYGLSLLEQEGYVLNAKGTAYIRRNSQEFYFEHTAPRTEPGVTMN
;
A
#
# COMPACT_ATOMS: atom_id res chain seq x y z
N MET A 1 -3.38 0.24 -18.97
CA MET A 1 -3.50 -1.23 -18.89
C MET A 1 -2.73 -1.96 -19.98
N LYS A 2 -2.96 -1.71 -21.28
CA LYS A 2 -2.16 -2.34 -22.37
C LYS A 2 -0.66 -2.10 -22.24
N GLU A 3 -0.26 -0.92 -21.81
CA GLU A 3 1.14 -0.56 -21.60
C GLU A 3 1.72 -1.34 -20.41
N ARG A 4 0.98 -1.49 -19.32
CA ARG A 4 1.40 -2.30 -18.17
C ARG A 4 1.50 -3.79 -18.49
N LEU A 5 0.61 -4.35 -19.30
CA LEU A 5 0.73 -5.75 -19.75
C LEU A 5 2.00 -6.02 -20.56
N ARG A 6 2.50 -5.00 -21.28
CA ARG A 6 3.77 -5.09 -22.04
C ARG A 6 5.02 -4.92 -21.20
N THR A 7 4.89 -4.39 -19.98
CA THR A 7 6.01 -4.09 -19.07
C THR A 7 6.09 -5.01 -17.85
N LEU A 8 5.27 -6.07 -17.82
CA LEU A 8 5.31 -7.05 -16.73
C LEU A 8 6.67 -7.74 -16.68
N SER A 9 7.23 -7.85 -15.49
CA SER A 9 8.37 -8.73 -15.23
C SER A 9 7.97 -10.19 -15.36
N VAL A 10 8.93 -11.08 -15.59
CA VAL A 10 8.69 -12.54 -15.65
C VAL A 10 7.95 -13.05 -14.40
N ARG A 11 8.27 -12.49 -13.23
CA ARG A 11 7.59 -12.83 -11.99
C ARG A 11 6.11 -12.44 -12.02
N GLU A 12 5.82 -11.21 -12.44
CA GLU A 12 4.44 -10.71 -12.56
C GLU A 12 3.64 -11.47 -13.62
N GLU A 13 4.28 -11.94 -14.69
CA GLU A 13 3.63 -12.80 -15.68
C GLU A 13 3.14 -14.12 -15.07
N TYR A 14 3.94 -14.77 -14.22
CA TYR A 14 3.52 -15.97 -13.50
C TYR A 14 2.40 -15.70 -12.51
N GLN A 15 2.49 -14.58 -11.77
CA GLN A 15 1.44 -14.15 -10.84
C GLN A 15 0.13 -13.89 -11.59
N LEU A 16 0.18 -13.19 -12.72
CA LEU A 16 -0.98 -12.92 -13.55
C LEU A 16 -1.60 -14.22 -14.08
N ALA A 17 -0.78 -15.16 -14.54
CA ALA A 17 -1.27 -16.45 -15.01
C ALA A 17 -1.99 -17.22 -13.91
N ALA A 18 -1.47 -17.19 -12.68
CA ALA A 18 -2.11 -17.84 -11.54
C ALA A 18 -3.42 -17.12 -11.14
N ALA A 19 -3.44 -15.78 -11.18
CA ALA A 19 -4.63 -14.99 -10.90
C ALA A 19 -5.74 -15.27 -11.92
N VAL A 20 -5.39 -15.29 -13.21
CA VAL A 20 -6.31 -15.63 -14.30
C VAL A 20 -6.83 -17.07 -14.18
N TRP A 21 -5.95 -18.02 -13.82
CA TRP A 21 -6.35 -19.42 -13.61
C TRP A 21 -7.30 -19.61 -12.43
N ARG A 22 -7.13 -18.82 -11.37
CA ARG A 22 -8.02 -18.83 -10.21
C ARG A 22 -9.39 -18.23 -10.52
N SER A 23 -9.47 -17.30 -11.45
CA SER A 23 -10.74 -16.71 -11.88
C SER A 23 -11.55 -17.70 -12.71
N ASP A 24 -12.68 -18.16 -12.18
CA ASP A 24 -13.55 -19.14 -12.85
C ASP A 24 -14.03 -18.69 -14.24
N ARG A 25 -14.14 -17.40 -14.47
CA ARG A 25 -14.60 -16.83 -15.74
C ARG A 25 -13.46 -16.74 -16.76
N LEU A 26 -12.31 -16.29 -16.31
CA LEU A 26 -11.13 -16.12 -17.17
C LEU A 26 -10.44 -17.44 -17.49
N SER A 27 -10.50 -18.43 -16.59
CA SER A 27 -9.94 -19.77 -16.81
C SER A 27 -10.64 -20.56 -17.94
N ARG A 28 -11.89 -20.22 -18.26
CA ARG A 28 -12.66 -20.85 -19.34
C ARG A 28 -12.29 -20.37 -20.73
N LEU A 29 -11.48 -19.31 -20.82
CA LEU A 29 -10.97 -18.84 -22.10
C LEU A 29 -9.86 -19.80 -22.57
N ASP A 30 -10.13 -20.61 -23.59
CA ASP A 30 -9.16 -21.59 -24.16
C ASP A 30 -8.11 -20.88 -25.02
N SER A 31 -6.79 -21.08 -24.79
CA SER A 31 -5.78 -20.36 -25.51
C SER A 31 -4.35 -20.76 -25.45
N GLN A 32 -3.74 -20.38 -26.50
CA GLN A 32 -2.30 -20.52 -26.68
C GLN A 32 -1.48 -19.26 -26.32
N ASP A 33 -2.10 -18.10 -26.18
CA ASP A 33 -1.37 -16.85 -25.97
C ASP A 33 -2.05 -15.93 -24.95
N ARG A 34 -1.34 -15.66 -23.86
CA ARG A 34 -1.85 -14.97 -22.67
C ARG A 34 -2.16 -13.50 -22.91
N ASP A 35 -1.28 -12.83 -23.66
CA ASP A 35 -1.38 -11.38 -23.88
C ASP A 35 -2.46 -11.02 -24.88
N GLU A 36 -2.59 -11.84 -25.95
CA GLU A 36 -3.66 -11.71 -26.92
C GLU A 36 -5.04 -11.94 -26.30
N ARG A 37 -5.11 -12.77 -25.27
CA ARG A 37 -6.34 -13.07 -24.55
C ARG A 37 -6.82 -11.94 -23.68
N LEU A 38 -5.97 -11.43 -22.79
CA LEU A 38 -6.31 -10.26 -21.98
C LEU A 38 -6.64 -9.06 -22.90
N GLU A 39 -5.90 -8.89 -24.00
CA GLU A 39 -6.22 -7.85 -24.98
C GLU A 39 -7.55 -8.11 -25.71
N SER A 40 -7.91 -9.37 -26.01
CA SER A 40 -9.18 -9.69 -26.67
C SER A 40 -10.36 -9.55 -25.72
N VAL A 41 -10.21 -9.99 -24.47
CA VAL A 41 -11.20 -9.80 -23.40
C VAL A 41 -11.47 -8.31 -23.17
N LEU A 42 -10.42 -7.50 -23.14
CA LEU A 42 -10.54 -6.05 -22.96
C LEU A 42 -11.16 -5.30 -24.15
N ARG A 43 -11.19 -5.92 -25.35
CA ARG A 43 -11.74 -5.30 -26.57
C ARG A 43 -13.16 -5.70 -26.91
N GLN A 44 -13.61 -6.87 -26.51
CA GLN A 44 -14.81 -7.50 -27.10
C GLN A 44 -15.83 -8.03 -26.09
N GLU A 45 -15.50 -8.07 -24.79
CA GLU A 45 -16.32 -8.80 -23.84
C GLU A 45 -17.07 -7.90 -22.85
N PRO A 46 -18.13 -8.44 -22.20
CA PRO A 46 -18.97 -7.71 -21.26
C PRO A 46 -18.16 -7.02 -20.14
N GLU A 47 -18.70 -5.93 -19.63
CA GLU A 47 -18.11 -5.12 -18.54
C GLU A 47 -17.60 -5.94 -17.35
N ASP A 48 -18.23 -7.08 -17.09
CA ASP A 48 -17.86 -8.00 -16.00
C ASP A 48 -16.49 -8.66 -16.19
N LEU A 49 -16.15 -9.10 -17.42
CA LEU A 49 -14.86 -9.75 -17.71
C LEU A 49 -13.70 -8.74 -17.69
N ALA A 50 -13.95 -7.53 -18.21
CA ALA A 50 -12.97 -6.45 -18.13
C ALA A 50 -12.68 -6.06 -16.68
N ARG A 51 -13.72 -6.02 -15.83
CA ARG A 51 -13.60 -5.77 -14.41
C ARG A 51 -12.77 -6.85 -13.71
N GLU A 52 -13.03 -8.11 -14.01
CA GLU A 52 -12.31 -9.24 -13.43
C GLU A 52 -10.83 -9.25 -13.83
N ALA A 53 -10.53 -8.97 -15.12
CA ALA A 53 -9.16 -8.83 -15.59
C ALA A 53 -8.39 -7.69 -14.92
N VAL A 54 -9.05 -6.55 -14.67
CA VAL A 54 -8.45 -5.43 -13.91
C VAL A 54 -8.17 -5.84 -12.47
N ASN A 55 -9.10 -6.50 -11.80
CA ASN A 55 -8.90 -6.96 -10.42
C ASN A 55 -7.79 -8.01 -10.32
N CYS A 56 -7.66 -8.92 -11.29
CA CYS A 56 -6.52 -9.84 -11.36
C CYS A 56 -5.17 -9.09 -11.45
N LEU A 57 -5.10 -8.03 -12.25
CA LEU A 57 -3.89 -7.20 -12.36
C LEU A 57 -3.58 -6.42 -11.08
N LEU A 58 -4.59 -5.96 -10.36
CA LEU A 58 -4.43 -5.22 -9.11
C LEU A 58 -3.99 -6.11 -7.94
N SER A 59 -4.30 -7.42 -8.01
CA SER A 59 -4.02 -8.38 -6.94
C SER A 59 -2.72 -9.18 -7.14
N LEU A 60 -1.89 -8.86 -8.14
CA LEU A 60 -0.69 -9.64 -8.45
C LEU A 60 0.26 -9.82 -7.26
N GLU A 61 0.43 -8.79 -6.45
CA GLU A 61 1.34 -8.80 -5.29
C GLU A 61 0.93 -9.81 -4.21
N GLU A 62 -0.33 -10.24 -4.19
CA GLU A 62 -0.84 -11.21 -3.23
C GLU A 62 -0.46 -12.66 -3.59
N TYR A 63 0.07 -12.88 -4.80
CA TYR A 63 0.52 -14.20 -5.29
C TYR A 63 2.02 -14.36 -5.06
N HIS A 64 2.40 -15.42 -4.35
CA HIS A 64 3.79 -15.71 -4.07
C HIS A 64 4.38 -16.68 -5.08
N VAL A 65 5.55 -16.32 -5.65
CA VAL A 65 6.27 -17.13 -6.64
C VAL A 65 7.52 -17.71 -6.03
N LEU A 66 7.64 -19.04 -6.07
CA LEU A 66 8.85 -19.79 -5.76
C LEU A 66 9.47 -20.33 -7.05
N CYS A 67 10.72 -19.98 -7.33
CA CYS A 67 11.50 -20.41 -8.48
C CYS A 67 12.95 -20.76 -8.07
N PRO A 68 13.52 -21.81 -8.60
CA PRO A 68 12.94 -22.84 -9.49
C PRO A 68 12.11 -23.87 -8.71
N ALA A 69 10.88 -24.14 -9.14
CA ALA A 69 9.98 -25.07 -8.47
C ALA A 69 9.02 -25.72 -9.49
N GLY A 70 9.54 -26.52 -10.41
CA GLY A 70 8.76 -27.20 -11.46
C GLY A 70 8.20 -28.57 -11.05
N SER A 71 8.50 -29.07 -9.83
CA SER A 71 8.02 -30.32 -9.26
C SER A 71 7.93 -30.20 -7.75
N TYR A 72 7.25 -31.14 -7.08
CA TYR A 72 7.19 -31.17 -5.62
C TYR A 72 8.58 -31.27 -4.98
N GLU A 73 9.49 -32.10 -5.53
CA GLU A 73 10.86 -32.16 -5.05
C GLU A 73 11.57 -30.81 -5.11
N SER A 74 11.49 -30.13 -6.26
CA SER A 74 12.10 -28.80 -6.42
C SER A 74 11.42 -27.73 -5.58
N LEU A 75 10.10 -27.83 -5.36
CA LEU A 75 9.35 -26.97 -4.45
C LEU A 75 9.80 -27.16 -3.01
N GLY A 76 9.93 -28.40 -2.53
CA GLY A 76 10.44 -28.71 -1.20
C GLY A 76 11.85 -28.18 -0.99
N ARG A 77 12.73 -28.34 -1.99
CA ARG A 77 14.08 -27.77 -1.97
C ARG A 77 14.08 -26.25 -1.92
N CYS A 78 13.24 -25.63 -2.72
CA CYS A 78 13.07 -24.17 -2.76
C CYS A 78 12.57 -23.64 -1.40
N TYR A 79 11.60 -24.33 -0.79
CA TYR A 79 11.09 -24.00 0.53
C TYR A 79 12.18 -24.06 1.60
N LEU A 80 12.94 -25.14 1.65
CA LEU A 80 14.03 -25.28 2.61
C LEU A 80 15.07 -24.18 2.46
N ASN A 81 15.39 -23.81 1.23
CA ASN A 81 16.40 -22.80 0.94
C ASN A 81 15.99 -21.38 1.35
N TYR A 82 14.71 -21.02 1.19
CA TYR A 82 14.25 -19.64 1.42
C TYR A 82 13.59 -19.41 2.77
N TYR A 83 13.06 -20.47 3.40
CA TYR A 83 12.23 -20.31 4.59
C TYR A 83 12.74 -21.06 5.82
N THR A 84 13.87 -21.76 5.71
CA THR A 84 14.42 -22.51 6.85
C THR A 84 15.92 -22.32 6.97
N ASP A 85 16.44 -22.48 8.19
CA ASP A 85 17.89 -22.49 8.47
C ASP A 85 18.48 -23.92 8.45
N ILE A 86 17.76 -24.89 7.84
CA ILE A 86 18.23 -26.28 7.74
C ILE A 86 19.39 -26.34 6.74
N PRO A 87 20.58 -26.78 7.17
CA PRO A 87 21.75 -26.81 6.29
C PRO A 87 21.55 -27.78 5.12
N PRO A 88 22.07 -27.48 3.92
CA PRO A 88 21.87 -28.27 2.71
C PRO A 88 22.32 -29.73 2.84
N GLU A 89 23.30 -30.01 3.70
CA GLU A 89 23.80 -31.35 3.95
C GLU A 89 22.75 -32.27 4.60
N ALA A 90 21.81 -31.68 5.35
CA ALA A 90 20.71 -32.41 5.97
C ALA A 90 19.61 -32.77 4.96
N TRP A 91 19.51 -32.05 3.84
CA TRP A 91 18.46 -32.29 2.82
C TRP A 91 18.61 -33.67 2.15
N LEU A 92 19.82 -34.23 2.13
CA LEU A 92 20.08 -35.58 1.61
C LEU A 92 19.32 -36.68 2.38
N PHE A 93 18.89 -36.38 3.60
CA PHE A 93 18.16 -37.29 4.48
C PHE A 93 16.70 -36.95 4.65
N MET A 94 16.21 -36.00 3.83
CA MET A 94 14.82 -35.49 3.88
C MET A 94 14.07 -35.88 2.61
N ASP A 95 12.78 -36.15 2.76
CA ASP A 95 11.88 -36.38 1.64
C ASP A 95 11.42 -35.01 1.10
N LEU A 96 12.13 -34.52 0.09
CA LEU A 96 11.88 -33.22 -0.50
C LEU A 96 10.55 -33.17 -1.25
N GLU A 97 10.12 -34.29 -1.84
CA GLU A 97 8.84 -34.41 -2.51
C GLU A 97 7.68 -34.24 -1.51
N GLN A 98 7.75 -34.98 -0.39
CA GLN A 98 6.76 -34.85 0.69
C GLN A 98 6.73 -33.44 1.29
N ILE A 99 7.88 -32.77 1.41
CA ILE A 99 7.94 -31.36 1.88
C ILE A 99 7.23 -30.45 0.90
N GLY A 100 7.41 -30.66 -0.41
CA GLY A 100 6.73 -29.90 -1.44
C GLY A 100 5.21 -30.11 -1.44
N GLU A 101 4.74 -31.35 -1.29
CA GLU A 101 3.31 -31.68 -1.15
C GLU A 101 2.70 -31.04 0.11
N ASN A 102 3.43 -31.08 1.22
CA ASN A 102 3.00 -30.43 2.46
C ASN A 102 2.92 -28.91 2.30
N TYR A 103 3.90 -28.32 1.59
CA TYR A 103 3.86 -26.89 1.28
C TYR A 103 2.62 -26.51 0.45
N GLU A 104 2.32 -27.26 -0.63
CA GLU A 104 1.11 -27.03 -1.43
C GLU A 104 -0.17 -27.17 -0.59
N SER A 105 -0.22 -28.17 0.29
CA SER A 105 -1.37 -28.37 1.18
C SER A 105 -1.62 -27.17 2.11
N CYS A 106 -0.55 -26.50 2.54
CA CYS A 106 -0.62 -25.29 3.38
C CYS A 106 -0.78 -24.01 2.57
N HIS A 107 -0.29 -24.00 1.32
CA HIS A 107 -0.25 -22.85 0.42
C HIS A 107 -0.71 -23.31 -0.98
N PRO A 108 -2.04 -23.51 -1.18
CA PRO A 108 -2.58 -23.95 -2.46
C PRO A 108 -2.14 -23.02 -3.61
N GLY A 109 -1.82 -23.61 -4.75
CA GLY A 109 -1.32 -22.87 -5.89
C GLY A 109 -1.23 -23.74 -7.14
N LEU A 110 -0.38 -23.35 -8.09
CA LEU A 110 -0.13 -24.15 -9.27
C LEU A 110 1.30 -24.00 -9.79
N PHE A 111 1.75 -25.04 -10.51
CA PHE A 111 3.03 -25.03 -11.21
C PHE A 111 2.91 -24.37 -12.57
N ILE A 112 3.69 -23.32 -12.82
CA ILE A 112 3.71 -22.57 -14.08
C ILE A 112 5.14 -22.30 -14.50
N GLY A 113 5.54 -22.74 -15.70
CA GLY A 113 6.82 -22.37 -16.32
C GLY A 113 8.07 -22.73 -15.49
N GLY A 114 7.99 -23.78 -14.67
CA GLY A 114 9.09 -24.20 -13.81
C GLY A 114 9.15 -23.46 -12.46
N CYS A 115 8.11 -22.72 -12.13
CA CYS A 115 7.90 -22.07 -10.84
C CYS A 115 6.61 -22.58 -10.19
N TYR A 116 6.49 -22.42 -8.89
CA TYR A 116 5.25 -22.63 -8.14
C TYR A 116 4.70 -21.28 -7.72
N VAL A 117 3.42 -21.02 -8.02
CA VAL A 117 2.72 -19.80 -7.61
C VAL A 117 1.60 -20.15 -6.65
N SER A 118 1.74 -19.74 -5.41
CA SER A 118 0.71 -19.94 -4.40
C SER A 118 -0.34 -18.84 -4.46
N TYR A 119 -1.59 -19.24 -4.27
CA TYR A 119 -2.73 -18.34 -4.19
C TYR A 119 -2.75 -17.58 -2.87
N PRO A 120 -3.32 -16.37 -2.84
CA PRO A 120 -3.62 -15.68 -1.60
C PRO A 120 -4.49 -16.55 -0.69
N ARG A 121 -4.27 -16.46 0.62
CA ARG A 121 -5.07 -17.21 1.62
C ARG A 121 -6.53 -16.79 1.65
N GLN A 122 -6.80 -15.53 1.32
CA GLN A 122 -8.15 -14.96 1.19
C GLN A 122 -8.37 -14.58 -0.26
N GLU A 123 -9.63 -14.49 -0.69
CA GLU A 123 -9.92 -13.96 -2.01
C GLU A 123 -9.46 -12.50 -2.06
N PRO A 124 -8.73 -12.11 -3.13
CA PRO A 124 -8.31 -10.73 -3.33
C PRO A 124 -9.52 -9.80 -3.33
N GLU A 125 -9.36 -8.64 -2.70
CA GLU A 125 -10.41 -7.64 -2.68
C GLU A 125 -10.71 -7.15 -4.10
N GLN A 126 -12.00 -7.08 -4.44
CA GLN A 126 -12.45 -6.59 -5.75
C GLN A 126 -12.45 -5.06 -5.74
N LEU A 127 -11.28 -4.47 -5.97
CA LEU A 127 -11.07 -3.02 -5.90
C LEU A 127 -11.70 -2.26 -7.07
N TYR A 128 -11.72 -2.87 -8.27
CA TYR A 128 -12.30 -2.25 -9.46
C TYR A 128 -13.77 -2.62 -9.62
N HIS A 129 -14.63 -1.61 -9.63
CA HIS A 129 -16.08 -1.77 -9.74
C HIS A 129 -16.66 -1.34 -11.11
N GLY A 130 -15.79 -1.10 -12.10
CA GLY A 130 -16.19 -0.70 -13.44
C GLY A 130 -16.05 0.80 -13.75
N THR A 131 -16.12 1.67 -12.74
CA THR A 131 -16.10 3.14 -12.93
C THR A 131 -14.96 3.86 -12.22
N ASN A 132 -14.27 3.17 -11.30
CA ASN A 132 -13.27 3.76 -10.41
C ASN A 132 -11.81 3.51 -10.82
N LEU A 133 -11.54 3.26 -12.11
CA LEU A 133 -10.18 2.94 -12.60
C LEU A 133 -9.17 4.06 -12.30
N GLU A 134 -9.61 5.32 -12.35
CA GLU A 134 -8.73 6.46 -12.08
C GLU A 134 -8.33 6.54 -10.61
N SER A 135 -9.20 6.17 -9.68
CA SER A 135 -8.90 6.14 -8.24
C SER A 135 -8.03 4.96 -7.84
N LEU A 136 -8.06 3.88 -8.65
CA LEU A 136 -7.29 2.65 -8.43
C LEU A 136 -5.95 2.64 -9.17
N SER A 137 -5.71 3.58 -10.08
CA SER A 137 -4.37 3.75 -10.63
C SER A 137 -3.44 4.06 -9.47
N LYS A 138 -2.74 3.00 -8.99
CA LYS A 138 -1.84 3.11 -7.85
C LYS A 138 -0.97 4.34 -8.05
N GLY A 139 -1.23 5.28 -7.20
CA GLY A 139 -0.34 6.10 -6.50
C GLY A 139 0.86 6.71 -7.18
N ASP A 140 0.83 6.92 -8.47
CA ASP A 140 1.77 7.88 -9.01
C ASP A 140 1.30 9.33 -8.75
N TRP A 141 0.25 9.56 -7.97
CA TRP A 141 -0.24 10.90 -7.68
C TRP A 141 -0.84 10.99 -6.27
N SER A 142 -0.61 12.11 -5.62
CA SER A 142 -1.23 12.52 -4.36
C SER A 142 -2.39 13.46 -4.60
N LEU A 143 -2.15 14.47 -5.45
CA LEU A 143 -3.13 15.43 -5.91
C LEU A 143 -3.14 15.50 -7.43
N ARG A 144 -4.33 15.76 -8.01
CA ARG A 144 -4.53 16.21 -9.38
C ARG A 144 -5.22 17.53 -9.34
N LEU A 145 -4.62 18.53 -9.94
CA LEU A 145 -5.09 19.91 -9.94
C LEU A 145 -5.39 20.33 -11.37
N ARG A 146 -6.62 20.79 -11.65
CA ARG A 146 -6.95 21.42 -12.92
C ARG A 146 -6.76 22.91 -12.78
N LEU A 147 -5.74 23.42 -13.45
CA LEU A 147 -5.33 24.82 -13.39
C LEU A 147 -5.69 25.52 -14.68
N ALA A 148 -6.17 26.76 -14.58
CA ALA A 148 -6.48 27.62 -15.71
C ALA A 148 -5.71 28.94 -15.62
N SER A 149 -5.55 29.58 -16.76
CA SER A 149 -5.05 30.95 -16.88
C SER A 149 -5.92 31.79 -17.83
N PRO A 150 -5.75 33.11 -17.88
CA PRO A 150 -6.43 33.93 -18.88
C PRO A 150 -6.15 33.53 -20.33
N ALA A 151 -4.99 32.94 -20.60
CA ALA A 151 -4.59 32.45 -21.93
C ALA A 151 -5.21 31.08 -22.26
N ASN A 152 -5.48 30.25 -21.23
CA ASN A 152 -6.10 28.93 -21.37
C ASN A 152 -7.18 28.73 -20.29
N PRO A 153 -8.41 29.23 -20.52
CA PRO A 153 -9.49 29.15 -19.55
C PRO A 153 -10.08 27.74 -19.35
N GLU A 154 -9.89 26.82 -20.33
CA GLU A 154 -10.28 25.42 -20.20
C GLU A 154 -9.40 24.66 -19.20
N GLY A 155 -8.17 25.17 -19.00
CA GLY A 155 -7.22 24.63 -18.05
C GLY A 155 -6.52 23.36 -18.49
N VAL A 156 -5.49 23.00 -17.73
CA VAL A 156 -4.72 21.76 -17.88
C VAL A 156 -4.65 21.02 -16.55
N TRP A 157 -4.49 19.71 -16.61
CA TRP A 157 -4.28 18.90 -15.42
C TRP A 157 -2.81 18.87 -15.06
N LEU A 158 -2.53 19.23 -13.81
CA LEU A 158 -1.25 19.02 -13.13
C LEU A 158 -1.39 17.80 -12.20
N ARG A 159 -0.41 16.93 -12.24
CA ARG A 159 -0.33 15.74 -11.40
C ARG A 159 0.84 15.87 -10.42
N LEU A 160 0.57 15.61 -9.15
CA LEU A 160 1.57 15.63 -8.08
C LEU A 160 1.72 14.22 -7.48
N PRO A 161 2.87 13.82 -6.97
CA PRO A 161 4.07 14.64 -6.82
C PRO A 161 4.83 14.83 -8.14
N ASP A 162 5.50 15.97 -8.24
CA ASP A 162 6.43 16.28 -9.32
C ASP A 162 7.87 16.02 -8.87
N TYR A 163 8.45 14.88 -9.27
CA TYR A 163 9.81 14.47 -8.92
C TYR A 163 10.87 14.95 -9.92
N SER A 164 10.47 15.64 -10.98
CA SER A 164 11.37 16.08 -12.07
C SER A 164 12.45 17.04 -11.62
N PRO A 165 12.25 17.96 -10.66
CA PRO A 165 13.31 18.82 -10.15
C PRO A 165 14.53 18.07 -9.62
N LEU A 166 14.37 16.82 -9.19
CA LEU A 166 15.44 15.98 -8.68
C LEU A 166 16.32 15.37 -9.78
N ASN A 167 15.78 15.25 -11.00
CA ASN A 167 16.47 14.55 -12.11
C ASN A 167 17.14 15.48 -13.15
N GLY A 168 16.83 16.77 -13.19
CA GLY A 168 17.53 17.84 -13.92
C GLY A 168 17.59 17.74 -15.46
N TRP A 169 16.91 16.76 -16.09
CA TRP A 169 17.03 16.47 -17.51
C TRP A 169 15.76 16.73 -18.33
N MET A 170 14.61 16.82 -17.67
CA MET A 170 13.32 17.10 -18.33
C MET A 170 12.53 18.11 -17.50
N PRO A 171 11.70 18.96 -18.15
CA PRO A 171 10.81 19.85 -17.44
C PRO A 171 9.86 19.05 -16.54
N GLY A 172 9.62 19.55 -15.33
CA GLY A 172 8.69 18.94 -14.40
C GLY A 172 7.23 19.06 -14.81
N GLU A 173 6.37 18.30 -14.17
CA GLU A 173 4.91 18.36 -14.37
C GLU A 173 4.38 19.79 -14.14
N VAL A 174 4.89 20.47 -13.10
CA VAL A 174 4.54 21.87 -12.80
C VAL A 174 5.00 22.80 -13.92
N GLU A 175 6.26 22.66 -14.38
CA GLU A 175 6.80 23.47 -15.45
C GLU A 175 6.04 23.27 -16.77
N MET A 176 5.73 22.03 -17.13
CA MET A 176 4.94 21.70 -18.32
C MET A 176 3.52 22.27 -18.25
N ALA A 177 2.88 22.20 -17.09
CA ALA A 177 1.56 22.77 -16.89
C ALA A 177 1.58 24.30 -17.04
N LEU A 178 2.55 24.99 -16.42
CA LEU A 178 2.72 26.44 -16.56
C LEU A 178 2.99 26.87 -17.99
N GLN A 179 3.83 26.15 -18.73
CA GLN A 179 4.08 26.38 -20.16
C GLN A 179 2.80 26.26 -20.98
N ALA A 180 2.01 25.20 -20.76
CA ALA A 180 0.74 24.98 -21.45
C ALA A 180 -0.32 26.05 -21.13
N LEU A 181 -0.22 26.65 -19.93
CA LEU A 181 -1.08 27.75 -19.47
C LEU A 181 -0.54 29.12 -19.89
N SER A 182 0.66 29.22 -20.45
CA SER A 182 1.37 30.50 -20.70
C SER A 182 1.44 31.37 -19.44
N ALA A 183 1.72 30.76 -18.31
CA ALA A 183 1.84 31.38 -17.00
C ALA A 183 3.28 31.31 -16.50
N ASP A 184 3.75 32.38 -15.83
CA ASP A 184 5.11 32.43 -15.29
C ASP A 184 5.22 31.78 -13.91
N SER A 185 4.09 31.74 -13.17
CA SER A 185 4.04 31.13 -11.83
C SER A 185 2.66 30.55 -11.51
N PRO A 186 2.55 29.63 -10.53
CA PRO A 186 1.25 29.15 -10.05
C PRO A 186 0.31 30.27 -9.58
N ARG A 187 0.83 31.42 -9.14
CA ARG A 187 0.05 32.57 -8.70
C ARG A 187 -0.74 33.24 -9.85
N ASP A 188 -0.30 33.03 -11.08
CA ASP A 188 -0.97 33.53 -12.28
C ASP A 188 -2.09 32.61 -12.75
N CYS A 189 -2.28 31.48 -12.04
CA CYS A 189 -3.26 30.46 -12.34
C CYS A 189 -4.43 30.47 -11.35
N THR A 190 -5.54 29.91 -11.81
CA THR A 190 -6.73 29.67 -10.99
C THR A 190 -6.97 28.18 -10.89
N LEU A 191 -7.24 27.68 -9.68
CA LEU A 191 -7.66 26.30 -9.45
C LEU A 191 -9.12 26.15 -9.88
N LEU A 192 -9.37 25.29 -10.88
CA LEU A 192 -10.71 24.93 -11.33
C LEU A 192 -11.24 23.69 -10.61
N GLU A 193 -10.39 22.71 -10.37
CA GLU A 193 -10.75 21.42 -9.76
C GLU A 193 -9.53 20.87 -9.05
N ALA A 194 -9.72 20.28 -7.87
CA ALA A 194 -8.74 19.50 -7.16
C ALA A 194 -9.26 18.08 -6.96
N ARG A 195 -8.37 17.08 -7.01
CA ARG A 195 -8.65 15.68 -6.64
C ARG A 195 -7.56 15.20 -5.73
N CYS A 196 -7.91 14.65 -4.58
CA CYS A 196 -6.99 14.04 -3.63
C CYS A 196 -7.16 12.52 -3.64
N ILE A 197 -6.03 11.80 -3.59
CA ILE A 197 -6.07 10.32 -3.52
C ILE A 197 -6.62 9.84 -2.16
N ILE A 198 -6.48 10.65 -1.12
CA ILE A 198 -7.05 10.40 0.20
C ILE A 198 -8.42 11.12 0.27
N PRO A 199 -9.55 10.37 0.26
CA PRO A 199 -10.87 10.97 0.18
C PRO A 199 -11.19 11.96 1.31
N GLU A 200 -10.68 11.69 2.51
CA GLU A 200 -10.87 12.50 3.70
C GLU A 200 -10.24 13.91 3.58
N LEU A 201 -9.25 14.06 2.68
CA LEU A 201 -8.53 15.31 2.43
C LEU A 201 -9.06 16.07 1.20
N GLN A 202 -10.07 15.55 0.50
CA GLN A 202 -10.62 16.14 -0.73
C GLN A 202 -11.09 17.57 -0.53
N GLU A 203 -11.88 17.82 0.51
CA GLU A 203 -12.42 19.15 0.82
C GLU A 203 -11.29 20.13 1.16
N SER A 204 -10.28 19.68 1.89
CA SER A 204 -9.09 20.48 2.19
C SER A 204 -8.36 20.90 0.92
N ALA A 205 -8.18 20.00 -0.06
CA ALA A 205 -7.52 20.31 -1.33
C ALA A 205 -8.31 21.34 -2.16
N GLU A 206 -9.63 21.31 -2.13
CA GLU A 206 -10.50 22.24 -2.85
C GLU A 206 -10.53 23.65 -2.23
N GLN A 207 -10.29 23.75 -0.92
CA GLN A 207 -10.39 24.99 -0.15
C GLN A 207 -9.05 25.72 0.04
N TYR A 208 -7.96 25.25 -0.60
CA TYR A 208 -6.68 25.93 -0.49
C TYR A 208 -6.72 27.34 -1.09
N GLU A 209 -6.30 28.33 -0.31
CA GLU A 209 -6.22 29.72 -0.74
C GLU A 209 -4.94 30.01 -1.54
N ASP A 210 -3.82 29.34 -1.21
CA ASP A 210 -2.51 29.51 -1.85
C ASP A 210 -2.16 28.29 -2.71
N LEU A 211 -2.22 28.47 -4.03
CA LEU A 211 -1.94 27.39 -4.99
C LEU A 211 -0.47 26.92 -4.95
N GLU A 212 0.49 27.81 -4.67
CA GLU A 212 1.90 27.39 -4.51
C GLU A 212 2.04 26.50 -3.29
N GLN A 213 1.33 26.79 -2.22
CA GLN A 213 1.33 25.96 -1.03
C GLN A 213 0.66 24.62 -1.29
N LEU A 214 -0.48 24.61 -1.98
CA LEU A 214 -1.16 23.36 -2.36
C LEU A 214 -0.24 22.44 -3.19
N ILE A 215 0.52 23.01 -4.13
CA ILE A 215 1.47 22.25 -4.94
C ILE A 215 2.59 21.68 -4.07
N ARG A 216 3.14 22.44 -3.13
CA ARG A 216 4.16 21.97 -2.20
C ARG A 216 3.63 20.85 -1.32
N ASP A 217 2.52 21.08 -0.66
CA ASP A 217 1.92 20.11 0.26
C ASP A 217 1.47 18.84 -0.48
N GLY A 218 1.05 18.97 -1.74
CA GLY A 218 0.77 17.83 -2.61
C GLY A 218 2.01 17.01 -2.97
N ASN A 219 3.15 17.65 -3.20
CA ASN A 219 4.43 16.95 -3.39
C ASN A 219 4.85 16.22 -2.11
N ASP A 220 4.75 16.89 -0.95
CA ASP A 220 5.12 16.31 0.34
C ASP A 220 4.20 15.13 0.69
N LEU A 221 2.89 15.25 0.41
CA LEU A 221 1.94 14.14 0.58
C LEU A 221 2.30 12.95 -0.35
N GLY A 222 2.68 13.22 -1.58
CA GLY A 222 3.16 12.19 -2.51
C GLY A 222 4.40 11.49 -1.99
N TYR A 223 5.36 12.24 -1.46
CA TYR A 223 6.56 11.68 -0.84
C TYR A 223 6.23 10.78 0.36
N VAL A 224 5.29 11.19 1.22
CA VAL A 224 4.83 10.36 2.35
C VAL A 224 4.24 9.04 1.87
N LEU A 225 3.39 9.10 0.83
CA LEU A 225 2.69 7.90 0.34
C LEU A 225 3.63 6.94 -0.40
N ASP A 226 4.56 7.45 -1.20
CA ASP A 226 5.44 6.66 -2.04
C ASP A 226 6.75 6.28 -1.31
N GLU A 227 7.57 7.26 -0.99
CA GLU A 227 8.92 7.01 -0.47
C GLU A 227 8.92 6.45 0.95
N GLN A 228 8.11 7.01 1.84
CA GLN A 228 8.02 6.54 3.21
C GLN A 228 7.19 5.26 3.35
N GLY A 229 6.18 5.10 2.50
CA GLY A 229 5.33 3.89 2.48
C GLY A 229 6.02 2.68 1.87
N GLN A 230 7.01 2.86 0.98
CA GLN A 230 7.75 1.77 0.35
C GLN A 230 8.74 1.13 1.33
N GLY A 231 8.66 -0.20 1.47
CA GLY A 231 9.59 -0.97 2.31
C GLY A 231 9.29 -0.99 3.80
N GLN A 232 8.23 -0.34 4.25
CA GLN A 232 7.72 -0.45 5.62
C GLN A 232 6.27 -0.97 5.57
N PRO A 233 6.04 -2.29 5.71
CA PRO A 233 4.72 -2.90 5.50
C PRO A 233 3.60 -2.26 6.31
N ASP A 234 3.91 -1.80 7.53
CA ASP A 234 2.93 -1.27 8.46
C ASP A 234 2.88 0.27 8.46
N PHE A 235 3.67 0.95 7.63
CA PHE A 235 3.74 2.41 7.63
C PHE A 235 2.40 3.05 7.24
N LEU A 236 1.87 2.68 6.07
CA LEU A 236 0.61 3.24 5.58
C LEU A 236 -0.57 2.86 6.49
N GLU A 237 -0.60 1.62 7.00
CA GLU A 237 -1.63 1.19 7.95
C GLU A 237 -1.61 2.06 9.22
N LYS A 238 -0.41 2.28 9.77
CA LYS A 238 -0.24 3.13 10.95
C LYS A 238 -0.58 4.60 10.65
N TYR A 239 -0.19 5.09 9.47
CA TYR A 239 -0.46 6.46 9.04
C TYR A 239 -1.97 6.71 8.93
N PHE A 240 -2.71 5.86 8.19
CA PHE A 240 -4.15 6.00 8.06
C PHE A 240 -4.89 5.80 9.38
N ALA A 241 -4.46 4.86 10.23
CA ALA A 241 -5.04 4.68 11.55
C ALA A 241 -4.80 5.90 12.44
N ALA A 242 -3.64 6.56 12.36
CA ALA A 242 -3.34 7.79 13.08
C ALA A 242 -4.17 8.97 12.57
N MET A 243 -4.34 9.11 11.25
CA MET A 243 -5.23 10.12 10.67
C MET A 243 -6.67 9.96 11.16
N GLU A 244 -7.18 8.74 11.20
CA GLU A 244 -8.52 8.45 11.71
C GLU A 244 -8.65 8.77 13.21
N LEU A 245 -7.66 8.37 14.02
CA LEU A 245 -7.63 8.68 15.46
C LEU A 245 -7.70 10.18 15.73
N GLU A 246 -6.95 10.98 14.96
CA GLU A 246 -6.90 12.44 15.08
C GLU A 246 -8.07 13.13 14.34
N ARG A 247 -8.91 12.39 13.62
CA ARG A 247 -9.98 12.95 12.76
C ARG A 247 -9.43 13.96 11.75
N CYS A 248 -8.31 13.59 11.11
CA CYS A 248 -7.60 14.44 10.20
C CYS A 248 -8.44 14.73 8.95
N ASP A 249 -8.68 15.99 8.67
CA ASP A 249 -9.46 16.49 7.54
C ASP A 249 -8.68 17.53 6.69
N THR A 250 -7.44 17.83 7.06
CA THR A 250 -6.59 18.79 6.33
C THR A 250 -5.26 18.17 5.91
N ILE A 251 -4.76 18.58 4.73
CA ILE A 251 -3.48 18.10 4.20
C ILE A 251 -2.33 18.48 5.15
N SER A 252 -2.33 19.70 5.69
CA SER A 252 -1.30 20.13 6.64
C SER A 252 -1.25 19.24 7.90
N MET A 253 -2.41 18.86 8.45
CA MET A 253 -2.45 17.94 9.59
C MET A 253 -2.01 16.53 9.20
N ALA A 254 -2.36 16.07 8.00
CA ALA A 254 -1.90 14.79 7.48
C ALA A 254 -0.37 14.73 7.37
N LEU A 255 0.27 15.80 6.93
CA LEU A 255 1.73 15.92 6.88
C LEU A 255 2.35 15.95 8.28
N ASP A 256 1.79 16.70 9.22
CA ASP A 256 2.23 16.67 10.62
C ASP A 256 2.13 15.27 11.23
N ILE A 257 1.05 14.54 10.98
CA ILE A 257 0.91 13.15 11.43
C ILE A 257 2.00 12.25 10.85
N ALA A 258 2.30 12.38 9.56
CA ALA A 258 3.33 11.57 8.90
C ALA A 258 4.72 11.75 9.56
N GLN A 259 5.08 12.99 9.86
CA GLN A 259 6.35 13.31 10.55
C GLN A 259 6.38 12.82 11.99
N ASN A 260 5.23 12.66 12.63
CA ASN A 260 5.08 12.30 14.02
C ASN A 260 4.54 10.86 14.24
N LEU A 261 4.73 9.94 13.30
CA LEU A 261 4.25 8.56 13.46
C LEU A 261 4.87 7.83 14.65
N ASN A 262 6.05 8.26 15.12
CA ASN A 262 6.64 7.78 16.37
C ASN A 262 5.81 8.13 17.61
N CYS A 263 4.92 9.14 17.54
CA CYS A 263 3.99 9.50 18.61
C CYS A 263 2.79 8.55 18.75
N TYR A 264 2.72 7.53 17.91
CA TYR A 264 1.65 6.54 17.93
C TYR A 264 2.20 5.15 18.13
N ASP A 265 1.50 4.36 18.94
CA ASP A 265 1.70 2.91 19.07
C ASP A 265 0.60 2.19 18.33
N MET A 266 0.95 1.15 17.57
CA MET A 266 0.00 0.35 16.81
C MET A 266 0.17 -1.15 17.07
N VAL A 267 -0.95 -1.85 17.09
CA VAL A 267 -1.02 -3.31 17.10
C VAL A 267 -2.01 -3.74 16.03
N LEU A 268 -1.59 -4.57 15.07
CA LEU A 268 -2.48 -5.06 14.02
C LEU A 268 -3.56 -5.99 14.58
N ALA A 269 -4.76 -5.89 14.05
CA ALA A 269 -5.84 -6.80 14.38
C ALA A 269 -5.44 -8.25 14.03
N GLY A 270 -5.76 -9.18 14.92
CA GLY A 270 -5.29 -10.56 14.82
C GLY A 270 -3.98 -10.84 15.58
N GLN A 271 -3.24 -9.79 15.99
CA GLN A 271 -2.02 -9.93 16.80
C GLN A 271 -2.27 -9.82 18.30
N GLU A 272 -3.50 -9.76 18.76
CA GLU A 272 -3.88 -9.60 20.19
C GLU A 272 -3.27 -10.73 21.04
N LYS A 273 -3.27 -11.96 20.50
CA LYS A 273 -2.67 -13.12 21.18
C LYS A 273 -1.15 -12.92 21.36
N ALA A 274 -0.45 -12.52 20.31
CA ALA A 274 0.99 -12.29 20.37
C ALA A 274 1.35 -11.14 21.29
N TYR A 275 0.55 -10.08 21.26
CA TYR A 275 0.67 -8.93 22.16
C TYR A 275 0.51 -9.35 23.62
N GLY A 276 -0.58 -10.04 23.97
CA GLY A 276 -0.84 -10.53 25.31
C GLY A 276 0.22 -11.53 25.77
N GLN A 277 0.67 -12.42 24.91
CA GLN A 277 1.73 -13.40 25.21
C GLN A 277 3.03 -12.69 25.57
N LYS A 278 3.49 -11.73 24.74
CA LYS A 278 4.72 -10.96 24.97
C LYS A 278 4.69 -10.22 26.32
N LYS A 279 3.57 -9.59 26.64
CA LYS A 279 3.39 -8.87 27.92
C LYS A 279 3.38 -9.83 29.11
N MET A 280 2.74 -10.99 28.98
CA MET A 280 2.68 -12.00 30.02
C MET A 280 4.05 -12.64 30.28
N GLU A 281 4.79 -12.96 29.22
CA GLU A 281 6.15 -13.48 29.36
C GLU A 281 7.07 -12.52 30.14
N GLN A 282 6.91 -11.22 29.90
CA GLN A 282 7.63 -10.19 30.68
C GLN A 282 7.28 -10.24 32.16
N LEU A 283 5.98 -10.39 32.51
CA LEU A 283 5.53 -10.47 33.89
C LEU A 283 5.98 -11.77 34.57
N ILE A 284 5.86 -12.91 33.91
CA ILE A 284 6.28 -14.21 34.42
C ILE A 284 7.80 -14.19 34.68
N THR A 285 8.57 -13.68 33.73
CA THR A 285 10.03 -13.56 33.88
C THR A 285 10.42 -12.68 35.05
N GLN A 286 9.68 -11.61 35.30
CA GLN A 286 9.91 -10.73 36.45
C GLN A 286 9.51 -11.35 37.79
N SER A 287 8.47 -12.20 37.82
CA SER A 287 8.00 -12.84 39.04
C SER A 287 8.90 -13.98 39.52
N ALA A 288 9.64 -14.61 38.58
CA ALA A 288 10.52 -15.76 38.83
C ALA A 288 9.82 -16.94 39.56
N ASP A 289 8.50 -17.05 39.47
CA ASP A 289 7.72 -18.12 40.10
C ASP A 289 7.61 -19.34 39.17
N PRO A 290 8.18 -20.49 39.52
CA PRO A 290 8.18 -21.67 38.66
C PRO A 290 6.81 -22.34 38.49
N VAL A 291 5.83 -21.96 39.29
CA VAL A 291 4.46 -22.52 39.24
C VAL A 291 3.63 -21.86 38.14
N ILE A 292 3.94 -20.62 37.78
CA ILE A 292 3.22 -19.87 36.76
C ILE A 292 3.89 -20.08 35.40
N THR A 293 3.25 -20.86 34.54
CA THR A 293 3.74 -21.12 33.16
C THR A 293 2.86 -20.38 32.13
N PRO A 294 3.36 -20.11 30.93
CA PRO A 294 2.58 -19.47 29.86
C PRO A 294 1.26 -20.17 29.54
N ASP A 295 1.18 -21.50 29.76
CA ASP A 295 -0.01 -22.30 29.51
C ASP A 295 -1.16 -22.04 30.50
N CYS A 296 -0.85 -21.40 31.66
CA CYS A 296 -1.85 -21.01 32.63
C CYS A 296 -2.67 -19.78 32.22
N VAL A 297 -2.33 -19.14 31.11
CA VAL A 297 -2.88 -17.85 30.70
C VAL A 297 -3.65 -17.97 29.38
N ARG A 298 -4.67 -17.16 29.22
CA ARG A 298 -5.41 -16.96 27.98
C ARG A 298 -4.87 -15.70 27.26
N PRO A 299 -3.81 -15.85 26.42
CA PRO A 299 -3.08 -14.70 25.94
C PRO A 299 -3.89 -13.78 25.02
N LYS A 300 -4.90 -14.30 24.31
CA LYS A 300 -5.76 -13.46 23.45
C LYS A 300 -6.67 -12.56 24.28
N GLU A 301 -7.39 -13.14 25.27
CA GLU A 301 -8.27 -12.38 26.14
C GLU A 301 -7.50 -11.36 26.97
N TYR A 302 -6.31 -11.74 27.43
CA TYR A 302 -5.42 -10.83 28.14
C TYR A 302 -4.93 -9.70 27.22
N GLY A 303 -4.53 -10.01 25.99
CA GLY A 303 -4.12 -9.01 25.01
C GLY A 303 -5.21 -7.99 24.70
N LEU A 304 -6.45 -8.43 24.48
CA LEU A 304 -7.60 -7.54 24.27
C LEU A 304 -7.85 -6.63 25.49
N SER A 305 -7.82 -7.21 26.69
CA SER A 305 -7.99 -6.43 27.93
C SER A 305 -6.89 -5.39 28.13
N LEU A 306 -5.65 -5.73 27.77
CA LEU A 306 -4.53 -4.78 27.85
C LEU A 306 -4.67 -3.65 26.84
N LEU A 307 -5.03 -3.95 25.58
CA LEU A 307 -5.25 -2.93 24.56
C LEU A 307 -6.29 -1.90 25.02
N GLU A 308 -7.41 -2.38 25.60
CA GLU A 308 -8.43 -1.50 26.16
C GLU A 308 -7.91 -0.67 27.35
N GLN A 309 -7.21 -1.30 28.31
CA GLN A 309 -6.65 -0.63 29.47
C GLN A 309 -5.56 0.39 29.11
N GLU A 310 -4.76 0.12 28.09
CA GLU A 310 -3.70 1.00 27.60
C GLU A 310 -4.24 2.10 26.66
N GLY A 311 -5.55 2.16 26.42
CA GLY A 311 -6.22 3.22 25.67
C GLY A 311 -6.08 3.09 24.16
N TYR A 312 -5.86 1.87 23.64
CA TYR A 312 -5.91 1.66 22.21
C TYR A 312 -7.35 1.71 21.67
N VAL A 313 -7.50 2.28 20.49
CA VAL A 313 -8.76 2.35 19.76
C VAL A 313 -8.63 1.53 18.48
N LEU A 314 -9.61 0.66 18.21
CA LEU A 314 -9.68 -0.07 16.94
C LEU A 314 -10.13 0.90 15.85
N ASN A 315 -9.40 0.97 14.73
CA ASN A 315 -9.79 1.79 13.59
C ASN A 315 -11.11 1.30 12.95
N ALA A 316 -11.80 2.13 12.18
CA ALA A 316 -13.10 1.84 11.58
C ALA A 316 -13.05 0.64 10.62
N LYS A 317 -11.91 0.41 9.97
CA LYS A 317 -11.68 -0.76 9.10
C LYS A 317 -11.50 -2.06 9.89
N GLY A 318 -11.29 -1.99 11.20
CA GLY A 318 -11.05 -3.16 12.05
C GLY A 318 -9.70 -3.84 11.82
N THR A 319 -8.73 -3.15 11.25
CA THR A 319 -7.43 -3.69 10.86
C THR A 319 -6.31 -3.41 11.86
N ALA A 320 -6.43 -2.35 12.66
CA ALA A 320 -5.39 -1.94 13.60
C ALA A 320 -5.96 -1.30 14.87
N TYR A 321 -5.33 -1.60 15.99
CA TYR A 321 -5.48 -0.89 17.26
C TYR A 321 -4.41 0.19 17.34
N ILE A 322 -4.80 1.42 17.60
CA ILE A 322 -3.89 2.56 17.66
C ILE A 322 -4.15 3.41 18.88
N ARG A 323 -3.10 4.01 19.42
CA ARG A 323 -3.17 5.04 20.47
C ARG A 323 -2.08 6.08 20.29
N ARG A 324 -2.27 7.22 20.87
CA ARG A 324 -1.20 8.19 21.09
C ARG A 324 -0.33 7.76 22.26
N ASN A 325 0.99 7.89 22.13
CA ASN A 325 1.93 7.64 23.23
C ASN A 325 2.36 8.96 23.91
N SER A 326 3.35 8.91 24.78
CA SER A 326 3.82 10.07 25.55
C SER A 326 4.87 10.93 24.82
N GLN A 327 5.20 10.64 23.57
CA GLN A 327 6.14 11.44 22.80
C GLN A 327 5.52 12.80 22.42
N GLU A 328 6.36 13.82 22.36
CA GLU A 328 5.94 15.15 21.97
C GLU A 328 5.65 15.20 20.48
N PHE A 329 4.49 15.77 20.13
CA PHE A 329 4.04 15.93 18.75
C PHE A 329 4.40 17.33 18.26
N TYR A 330 5.13 17.41 17.17
CA TYR A 330 5.58 18.66 16.57
C TYR A 330 4.64 19.07 15.45
N PHE A 331 4.12 20.30 15.55
CA PHE A 331 3.28 20.92 14.54
C PHE A 331 4.12 21.81 13.64
N GLU A 332 4.46 21.36 12.43
CA GLU A 332 5.23 22.11 11.46
C GLU A 332 4.34 22.72 10.38
N HIS A 333 3.42 21.94 9.83
CA HIS A 333 2.54 22.36 8.74
C HIS A 333 1.27 23.07 9.23
N THR A 334 0.79 22.75 10.44
CA THR A 334 -0.37 23.40 11.06
C THR A 334 0.00 24.56 11.99
N ALA A 335 1.29 24.76 12.29
CA ALA A 335 1.71 25.89 13.10
C ALA A 335 1.45 27.22 12.37
N PRO A 336 0.89 28.25 13.06
CA PRO A 336 0.75 29.56 12.45
C PRO A 336 2.13 30.09 12.05
N ARG A 337 2.34 30.36 10.77
CA ARG A 337 3.60 30.93 10.26
C ARG A 337 3.82 32.29 10.91
N THR A 338 4.77 32.38 11.81
CA THR A 338 5.33 33.67 12.23
C THR A 338 6.09 34.23 11.03
N GLU A 339 5.54 35.27 10.42
CA GLU A 339 6.31 36.04 9.43
C GLU A 339 7.66 36.41 10.03
N PRO A 340 8.78 36.21 9.30
CA PRO A 340 10.08 36.63 9.79
C PRO A 340 10.02 38.14 10.00
N GLY A 341 10.06 38.56 11.29
CA GLY A 341 9.91 39.93 11.68
C GLY A 341 10.85 40.83 10.89
N VAL A 342 10.27 41.79 10.19
CA VAL A 342 11.00 42.94 9.64
C VAL A 342 11.60 43.67 10.84
N THR A 343 12.87 43.41 11.11
CA THR A 343 13.66 44.24 12.03
C THR A 343 13.77 45.60 11.39
N MET A 344 12.89 46.55 11.79
CA MET A 344 13.14 47.96 11.54
C MET A 344 14.34 48.35 12.42
N ASN A 345 15.43 48.71 11.77
CA ASN A 345 16.50 49.51 12.30
C ASN A 345 16.20 50.98 12.05
#